data_0b03ac2258c4c80aa82ca78c340c3378
#
_entry.id   0b03ac2258c4c80aa82ca78c340c3378
#
_cell.length_a   1.000
_cell.length_b   1.000
_cell.length_c   1.000
_cell.angle_alpha   90.00
_cell.angle_beta   90.00
_cell.angle_gamma   90.00
#
_symmetry.space_group_name_H-M   'P 1'
#
loop_
_entity.id
_entity.type
_entity.pdbx_description
1 polymer ?
#
loop_
_entity_poly.entity_id
_entity_poly.type
_entity_poly.pdbx_seq_one_letter_code
_entity_poly.pdbx_strand_id
1 'polypeptide(L)'
;MLNDNFVTFEIGKAKHIALVDHDGKKKELIEWCDKNKEILKGHFLCGTGTTARLIAEKTGLPVKGYNSGPLGGDQQVGAKIVEGQIDFMIFLWDPLEAQPHDPDVRALSRIAVLYDIPTANNLATADFMLKSEFMNSTYVRKVENFNKTIQDRVEKMK
;
A
#
# COMPACT_ATOMS: atom_id res chain seq x y z
N MET A 1 3.01 -26.16 -12.83
CA MET A 1 3.94 -26.29 -11.70
C MET A 1 4.45 -24.92 -11.31
N LEU A 2 4.21 -24.52 -10.07
CA LEU A 2 4.89 -23.35 -9.54
C LEU A 2 6.37 -23.71 -9.42
N ASN A 3 7.21 -22.95 -10.12
CA ASN A 3 8.65 -23.06 -9.96
C ASN A 3 8.99 -22.71 -8.50
N ASP A 4 9.86 -23.47 -7.82
CA ASP A 4 10.30 -23.22 -6.44
C ASP A 4 10.83 -21.80 -6.17
N ASN A 5 11.02 -21.00 -7.23
CA ASN A 5 11.45 -19.62 -7.14
C ASN A 5 10.36 -18.65 -6.68
N PHE A 6 9.09 -19.08 -6.66
CA PHE A 6 7.96 -18.22 -6.30
C PHE A 6 7.08 -18.91 -5.26
N VAL A 7 6.46 -18.08 -4.42
CA VAL A 7 5.41 -18.49 -3.49
C VAL A 7 4.15 -17.65 -3.75
N THR A 8 3.01 -18.19 -3.38
CA THR A 8 1.74 -17.49 -3.53
C THR A 8 1.23 -17.03 -2.17
N PHE A 9 0.67 -15.82 -2.14
CA PHE A 9 -0.03 -15.28 -0.98
C PHE A 9 -1.43 -14.86 -1.40
N GLU A 10 -2.41 -15.14 -0.55
CA GLU A 10 -3.76 -14.70 -0.78
C GLU A 10 -3.99 -13.31 -0.19
N ILE A 11 -4.53 -12.41 -1.01
CA ILE A 11 -5.15 -11.18 -0.54
C ILE A 11 -6.59 -11.53 -0.17
N GLY A 12 -6.97 -11.33 1.08
CA GLY A 12 -8.29 -11.65 1.57
C GLY A 12 -9.39 -10.79 0.95
N LYS A 13 -10.63 -11.16 1.21
CA LYS A 13 -11.81 -10.41 0.77
C LYS A 13 -11.82 -8.99 1.34
N ALA A 14 -11.54 -8.82 2.63
CA ALA A 14 -11.29 -7.53 3.25
C ALA A 14 -9.83 -7.14 3.05
N LYS A 15 -9.59 -6.04 2.34
CA LYS A 15 -8.24 -5.55 2.02
C LYS A 15 -7.69 -4.74 3.19
N HIS A 16 -6.37 -4.76 3.36
CA HIS A 16 -5.63 -3.87 4.25
C HIS A 16 -5.05 -2.75 3.40
N ILE A 17 -5.72 -1.60 3.41
CA ILE A 17 -5.48 -0.49 2.48
C ILE A 17 -4.63 0.58 3.15
N ALA A 18 -3.48 0.89 2.56
CA ALA A 18 -2.67 2.07 2.93
C ALA A 18 -3.09 3.28 2.09
N LEU A 19 -3.37 4.37 2.77
CA LEU A 19 -3.75 5.66 2.18
C LEU A 19 -2.62 6.67 2.47
N VAL A 20 -1.84 6.96 1.45
CA VAL A 20 -0.63 7.78 1.55
C VAL A 20 -0.70 8.93 0.55
N ASP A 21 -0.22 10.10 0.95
CA ASP A 21 -0.20 11.28 0.09
C ASP A 21 0.97 12.21 0.41
N HIS A 22 1.26 13.11 -0.52
CA HIS A 22 1.98 14.34 -0.26
C HIS A 22 1.01 15.47 0.06
N ASP A 23 1.47 16.53 0.73
CA ASP A 23 0.61 17.62 1.19
C ASP A 23 -0.22 18.24 0.06
N GLY A 24 0.35 18.42 -1.12
CA GLY A 24 -0.38 18.95 -2.28
C GLY A 24 -1.49 18.05 -2.83
N LYS A 25 -1.55 16.79 -2.39
CA LYS A 25 -2.55 15.80 -2.80
C LYS A 25 -3.50 15.39 -1.66
N LYS A 26 -3.28 15.87 -0.46
CA LYS A 26 -4.01 15.48 0.74
C LYS A 26 -5.51 15.72 0.63
N LYS A 27 -5.90 16.91 0.18
CA LYS A 27 -7.31 17.27 0.01
C LYS A 27 -8.04 16.34 -0.95
N GLU A 28 -7.43 16.05 -2.09
CA GLU A 28 -7.98 15.14 -3.09
C GLU A 28 -8.21 13.74 -2.53
N LEU A 29 -7.24 13.22 -1.77
CA LEU A 29 -7.35 11.89 -1.17
C LEU A 29 -8.46 11.83 -0.12
N ILE A 30 -8.56 12.84 0.74
CA ILE A 30 -9.59 12.89 1.78
C ILE A 30 -11.00 12.96 1.15
N GLU A 31 -11.19 13.80 0.14
CA GLU A 31 -12.46 13.91 -0.58
C GLU A 31 -12.81 12.60 -1.30
N TRP A 32 -11.83 11.96 -1.91
CA TRP A 32 -12.01 10.66 -2.56
C TRP A 32 -12.42 9.57 -1.55
N CYS A 33 -11.79 9.53 -0.38
CA CYS A 33 -12.16 8.59 0.68
C CYS A 33 -13.59 8.83 1.17
N ASP A 34 -14.00 10.08 1.35
CA ASP A 34 -15.37 10.41 1.76
C ASP A 34 -16.40 9.97 0.71
N LYS A 35 -16.11 10.24 -0.55
CA LYS A 35 -16.96 9.81 -1.67
C LYS A 35 -17.09 8.29 -1.76
N ASN A 36 -16.06 7.55 -1.39
CA ASN A 36 -16.01 6.08 -1.48
C ASN A 36 -16.12 5.38 -0.12
N LYS A 37 -16.57 6.08 0.92
CA LYS A 37 -16.60 5.53 2.29
C LYS A 37 -17.43 4.27 2.44
N GLU A 38 -18.51 4.11 1.66
CA GLU A 38 -19.35 2.90 1.72
C GLU A 38 -18.61 1.66 1.23
N ILE A 39 -17.71 1.81 0.27
CA ILE A 39 -16.83 0.71 -0.18
C ILE A 39 -15.73 0.49 0.84
N LEU A 40 -15.06 1.56 1.29
CA LEU A 40 -13.91 1.50 2.18
C LEU A 40 -14.24 0.92 3.55
N LYS A 41 -15.47 1.11 4.04
CA LYS A 41 -15.87 0.58 5.37
C LYS A 41 -15.81 -0.94 5.49
N GLY A 42 -15.82 -1.67 4.39
CA GLY A 42 -15.65 -3.13 4.35
C GLY A 42 -14.20 -3.60 4.45
N HIS A 43 -13.26 -2.67 4.57
CA HIS A 43 -11.83 -2.94 4.56
C HIS A 43 -11.13 -2.33 5.78
N PHE A 44 -9.86 -2.68 5.97
CA PHE A 44 -9.01 -2.13 7.03
C PHE A 44 -8.18 -0.98 6.44
N LEU A 45 -8.24 0.20 7.07
CA LEU A 45 -7.56 1.39 6.58
C LEU A 45 -6.41 1.80 7.47
N CYS A 46 -5.32 2.24 6.86
CA CYS A 46 -4.22 2.92 7.53
C CYS A 46 -3.71 4.08 6.66
N GLY A 47 -2.95 4.96 7.24
CA GLY A 47 -2.42 6.12 6.52
C GLY A 47 -1.25 6.77 7.26
N THR A 48 -0.59 7.70 6.61
CA THR A 48 0.57 8.42 7.13
C THR A 48 0.20 9.82 7.62
N GLY A 49 0.93 10.29 8.62
CA GLY A 49 0.84 11.63 9.15
C GLY A 49 -0.56 12.03 9.62
N THR A 50 -0.91 13.27 9.35
CA THR A 50 -2.23 13.83 9.66
C THR A 50 -3.34 13.30 8.75
N THR A 51 -2.98 12.72 7.61
CA THR A 51 -3.92 12.20 6.61
C THR A 51 -4.85 11.14 7.19
N ALA A 52 -4.29 10.18 7.93
CA ALA A 52 -5.07 9.14 8.59
C ALA A 52 -6.16 9.74 9.50
N ARG A 53 -5.80 10.71 10.31
CA ARG A 53 -6.73 11.39 11.21
C ARG A 53 -7.80 12.16 10.46
N LEU A 54 -7.41 12.92 9.45
CA LEU A 54 -8.34 13.73 8.65
C LEU A 54 -9.33 12.84 7.88
N ILE A 55 -8.88 11.71 7.36
CA ILE A 55 -9.77 10.73 6.71
C ILE A 55 -10.76 10.16 7.74
N ALA A 56 -10.29 9.76 8.92
CA ALA A 56 -11.15 9.24 9.97
C ALA A 56 -12.21 10.26 10.41
N GLU A 57 -11.82 11.51 10.59
CA GLU A 57 -12.74 12.60 10.94
C GLU A 57 -13.77 12.87 9.84
N LYS A 58 -13.36 12.89 8.58
CA LYS A 58 -14.23 13.18 7.44
C LYS A 58 -15.21 12.05 7.13
N THR A 59 -14.75 10.82 7.19
CA THR A 59 -15.51 9.63 6.77
C THR A 59 -16.26 8.95 7.92
N GLY A 60 -15.82 9.15 9.15
CA GLY A 60 -16.27 8.39 10.32
C GLY A 60 -15.72 6.96 10.40
N LEU A 61 -14.79 6.60 9.51
CA LEU A 61 -14.18 5.27 9.48
C LEU A 61 -12.92 5.23 10.36
N PRO A 62 -12.65 4.09 11.02
CA PRO A 62 -11.38 3.91 11.74
C PRO A 62 -10.23 3.82 10.75
N VAL A 63 -9.17 4.63 10.99
CA VAL A 63 -7.94 4.64 10.18
C VAL A 63 -6.75 4.59 11.11
N LYS A 64 -5.92 3.56 11.00
CA LYS A 64 -4.68 3.46 11.77
C LYS A 64 -3.65 4.46 11.24
N GLY A 65 -3.07 5.27 12.14
CA GLY A 65 -2.07 6.27 11.79
C GLY A 65 -0.65 5.78 11.93
N TYR A 66 0.20 6.11 10.95
CA TYR A 66 1.67 6.00 11.02
C TYR A 66 2.29 7.40 11.08
N ASN A 67 3.60 7.50 11.14
CA ASN A 67 4.30 8.78 11.07
C ASN A 67 4.07 9.47 9.71
N SER A 68 4.28 10.78 9.65
CA SER A 68 4.30 11.48 8.37
C SER A 68 5.45 10.97 7.49
N GLY A 69 5.33 11.10 6.16
CA GLY A 69 6.33 10.64 5.20
C GLY A 69 7.75 11.08 5.55
N PRO A 70 8.02 12.41 5.71
CA PRO A 70 9.36 12.91 6.07
C PRO A 70 9.91 12.40 7.40
N LEU A 71 9.05 11.89 8.28
CA LEU A 71 9.44 11.34 9.59
C LEU A 71 9.46 9.80 9.61
N GLY A 72 9.53 9.17 8.44
CA GLY A 72 9.66 7.72 8.30
C GLY A 72 8.36 6.97 8.08
N GLY A 73 7.24 7.66 7.84
CA GLY A 73 5.93 7.03 7.58
C GLY A 73 5.95 6.11 6.37
N ASP A 74 6.62 6.52 5.30
CA ASP A 74 6.72 5.70 4.07
C ASP A 74 7.50 4.40 4.34
N GLN A 75 8.53 4.45 5.19
CA GLN A 75 9.29 3.26 5.60
C GLN A 75 8.45 2.33 6.48
N GLN A 76 7.62 2.87 7.36
CA GLN A 76 6.68 2.07 8.17
C GLN A 76 5.68 1.34 7.27
N VAL A 77 5.08 2.02 6.30
CA VAL A 77 4.17 1.40 5.33
C VAL A 77 4.89 0.32 4.53
N GLY A 78 6.09 0.59 4.03
CA GLY A 78 6.91 -0.38 3.32
C GLY A 78 7.19 -1.64 4.15
N ALA A 79 7.56 -1.48 5.42
CA ALA A 79 7.76 -2.59 6.34
C ALA A 79 6.49 -3.44 6.51
N LYS A 80 5.32 -2.80 6.62
CA LYS A 80 4.03 -3.50 6.74
C LYS A 80 3.65 -4.27 5.47
N ILE A 81 4.03 -3.78 4.31
CA ILE A 81 3.89 -4.52 3.05
C ILE A 81 4.74 -5.79 3.09
N VAL A 82 6.00 -5.66 3.48
CA VAL A 82 6.94 -6.78 3.61
C VAL A 82 6.45 -7.84 4.60
N GLU A 83 5.86 -7.41 5.70
CA GLU A 83 5.31 -8.29 6.75
C GLU A 83 3.94 -8.89 6.40
N GLY A 84 3.35 -8.53 5.25
CA GLY A 84 2.06 -9.04 4.81
C GLY A 84 0.85 -8.40 5.52
N GLN A 85 1.04 -7.25 6.17
CA GLN A 85 -0.02 -6.54 6.91
C GLN A 85 -0.69 -5.43 6.09
N ILE A 86 -0.12 -5.05 4.95
CA ILE A 86 -0.72 -4.18 3.95
C ILE A 86 -0.67 -4.91 2.62
N ASP A 87 -1.81 -5.00 1.95
CA ASP A 87 -1.97 -5.74 0.70
C ASP A 87 -2.59 -4.92 -0.43
N PHE A 88 -2.75 -3.61 -0.20
CA PHE A 88 -3.36 -2.68 -1.15
C PHE A 88 -2.90 -1.25 -0.81
N MET A 89 -2.48 -0.47 -1.78
CA MET A 89 -1.96 0.87 -1.51
C MET A 89 -2.49 1.91 -2.50
N ILE A 90 -2.90 3.04 -1.97
CA ILE A 90 -3.18 4.26 -2.74
C ILE A 90 -2.18 5.29 -2.26
N PHE A 91 -1.28 5.68 -3.15
CA PHE A 91 -0.23 6.66 -2.87
C PHE A 91 -0.28 7.81 -3.88
N LEU A 92 -0.91 8.90 -3.49
CA LEU A 92 -0.99 10.12 -4.29
C LEU A 92 0.23 11.00 -4.01
N TRP A 93 1.33 10.75 -4.70
CA TRP A 93 2.51 11.59 -4.62
C TRP A 93 2.39 12.78 -5.58
N ASP A 94 3.04 13.90 -5.24
CA ASP A 94 3.01 15.11 -6.05
C ASP A 94 4.15 15.11 -7.07
N PRO A 95 3.88 14.97 -8.38
CA PRO A 95 4.93 14.91 -9.41
C PRO A 95 5.52 16.29 -9.75
N LEU A 96 4.94 17.37 -9.24
CA LEU A 96 5.36 18.74 -9.54
C LEU A 96 6.12 19.40 -8.39
N GLU A 97 6.25 18.71 -7.25
CA GLU A 97 6.90 19.25 -6.07
C GLU A 97 7.92 18.26 -5.51
N ALA A 98 9.18 18.71 -5.38
CA ALA A 98 10.24 17.93 -4.77
C ALA A 98 9.97 17.77 -3.27
N GLN A 99 10.22 16.57 -2.74
CA GLN A 99 10.06 16.23 -1.35
C GLN A 99 11.42 15.87 -0.73
N PRO A 100 11.66 16.23 0.55
CA PRO A 100 12.92 15.86 1.21
C PRO A 100 13.09 14.34 1.35
N HIS A 101 12.02 13.57 1.25
CA HIS A 101 11.98 12.12 1.37
C HIS A 101 11.71 11.39 0.04
N ASP A 102 12.03 12.00 -1.10
CA ASP A 102 11.87 11.36 -2.43
C ASP A 102 12.52 9.96 -2.52
N PRO A 103 13.70 9.69 -1.92
CA PRO A 103 14.25 8.34 -1.88
C PRO A 103 13.33 7.32 -1.20
N ASP A 104 12.61 7.72 -0.15
CA ASP A 104 11.65 6.85 0.57
C ASP A 104 10.43 6.55 -0.30
N VAL A 105 9.94 7.51 -1.06
CA VAL A 105 8.84 7.33 -2.02
C VAL A 105 9.23 6.28 -3.07
N ARG A 106 10.43 6.39 -3.61
CA ARG A 106 10.96 5.43 -4.58
C ARG A 106 11.11 4.04 -3.98
N ALA A 107 11.63 3.95 -2.76
CA ALA A 107 11.78 2.69 -2.03
C ALA A 107 10.41 2.03 -1.76
N LEU A 108 9.43 2.80 -1.32
CA LEU A 108 8.07 2.30 -1.08
C LEU A 108 7.43 1.76 -2.37
N SER A 109 7.54 2.50 -3.47
CA SER A 109 7.02 2.07 -4.76
C SER A 109 7.67 0.77 -5.25
N ARG A 110 8.98 0.64 -5.07
CA ARG A 110 9.72 -0.58 -5.40
C ARG A 110 9.24 -1.78 -4.59
N ILE A 111 9.05 -1.61 -3.29
CA ILE A 111 8.56 -2.67 -2.39
C ILE A 111 7.16 -3.11 -2.79
N ALA A 112 6.27 -2.19 -3.13
CA ALA A 112 4.92 -2.53 -3.57
C ALA A 112 4.92 -3.40 -4.83
N VAL A 113 5.78 -3.09 -5.80
CA VAL A 113 5.96 -3.89 -7.02
C VAL A 113 6.54 -5.26 -6.70
N LEU A 114 7.58 -5.31 -5.87
CA LEU A 114 8.27 -6.56 -5.49
C LEU A 114 7.31 -7.54 -4.80
N TYR A 115 6.43 -7.04 -3.95
CA TYR A 115 5.45 -7.85 -3.21
C TYR A 115 4.12 -8.04 -3.95
N ASP A 116 4.02 -7.56 -5.19
CA ASP A 116 2.85 -7.76 -6.08
C ASP A 116 1.54 -7.33 -5.43
N ILE A 117 1.52 -6.17 -4.80
CA ILE A 117 0.29 -5.61 -4.27
C ILE A 117 -0.31 -4.57 -5.22
N PRO A 118 -1.65 -4.49 -5.32
CA PRO A 118 -2.31 -3.43 -6.09
C PRO A 118 -1.92 -2.05 -5.58
N THR A 119 -1.47 -1.17 -6.47
CA THR A 119 -1.00 0.16 -6.12
C THR A 119 -1.54 1.20 -7.10
N ALA A 120 -2.18 2.25 -6.58
CA ALA A 120 -2.62 3.40 -7.34
C ALA A 120 -1.77 4.62 -6.97
N ASN A 121 -1.27 5.33 -7.99
CA ASN A 121 -0.54 6.59 -7.83
C ASN A 121 -1.37 7.81 -8.23
N ASN A 122 -2.60 7.60 -8.68
CA ASN A 122 -3.57 8.64 -9.00
C ASN A 122 -5.01 8.13 -8.75
N LEU A 123 -5.96 9.05 -8.74
CA LEU A 123 -7.35 8.71 -8.44
C LEU A 123 -8.03 7.89 -9.54
N ALA A 124 -7.65 8.07 -10.79
CA ALA A 124 -8.20 7.27 -11.88
C ALA A 124 -7.89 5.78 -11.66
N THR A 125 -6.64 5.44 -11.38
CA THR A 125 -6.26 4.05 -11.06
C THR A 125 -6.97 3.55 -9.81
N ALA A 126 -7.07 4.38 -8.76
CA ALA A 126 -7.78 4.03 -7.53
C ALA A 126 -9.26 3.70 -7.80
N ASP A 127 -9.93 4.48 -8.65
CA ASP A 127 -11.33 4.21 -9.04
C ASP A 127 -11.46 2.86 -9.76
N PHE A 128 -10.58 2.55 -10.71
CA PHE A 128 -10.57 1.26 -11.39
C PHE A 128 -10.35 0.11 -10.42
N MET A 129 -9.44 0.27 -9.46
CA MET A 129 -9.16 -0.75 -8.45
C MET A 129 -10.38 -1.02 -7.56
N LEU A 130 -11.08 0.03 -7.09
CA LEU A 130 -12.29 -0.13 -6.27
C LEU A 130 -13.45 -0.79 -7.03
N LYS A 131 -13.51 -0.63 -8.34
CA LYS A 131 -14.56 -1.21 -9.19
C LYS A 131 -14.20 -2.60 -9.73
N SER A 132 -13.00 -3.07 -9.46
CA SER A 132 -12.59 -4.43 -9.82
C SER A 132 -13.44 -5.46 -9.09
N GLU A 133 -13.80 -6.54 -9.78
CA GLU A 133 -14.44 -7.70 -9.15
C GLU A 133 -13.57 -8.35 -8.06
N PHE A 134 -12.24 -8.17 -8.08
CA PHE A 134 -11.33 -8.63 -7.04
C PHE A 134 -11.42 -7.81 -5.74
N MET A 135 -12.07 -6.65 -5.76
CA MET A 135 -12.22 -5.83 -4.56
C MET A 135 -13.02 -6.52 -3.46
N ASN A 136 -14.01 -7.34 -3.83
CA ASN A 136 -14.90 -8.04 -2.91
C ASN A 136 -14.71 -9.56 -2.92
N SER A 137 -13.60 -10.03 -3.47
CA SER A 137 -13.23 -11.44 -3.51
C SER A 137 -11.77 -11.62 -3.08
N THR A 138 -11.33 -12.85 -2.97
CA THR A 138 -9.91 -13.14 -2.71
C THR A 138 -9.11 -13.02 -4.02
N TYR A 139 -7.83 -12.69 -3.87
CA TYR A 139 -6.89 -12.65 -5.00
C TYR A 139 -5.59 -13.33 -4.59
N VAL A 140 -5.05 -14.18 -5.44
CA VAL A 140 -3.78 -14.88 -5.20
C VAL A 140 -2.67 -14.13 -5.92
N ARG A 141 -1.75 -13.53 -5.16
CA ARG A 141 -0.55 -12.87 -5.70
C ARG A 141 0.64 -13.80 -5.68
N LYS A 142 1.60 -13.52 -6.54
CA LYS A 142 2.82 -14.31 -6.72
C LYS A 142 4.04 -13.47 -6.34
N VAL A 143 4.81 -13.97 -5.40
CA VAL A 143 5.98 -13.26 -4.84
C VAL A 143 7.21 -14.16 -4.92
N GLU A 144 8.40 -13.60 -5.11
CA GLU A 144 9.64 -14.34 -5.05
C GLU A 144 9.81 -15.10 -3.72
N ASN A 145 10.34 -16.30 -3.82
CA ASN A 145 10.67 -17.10 -2.63
C ASN A 145 12.02 -16.64 -2.04
N PHE A 146 11.98 -15.63 -1.19
CA PHE A 146 13.17 -15.05 -0.59
C PHE A 146 13.94 -16.03 0.30
N ASN A 147 13.25 -16.98 0.94
CA ASN A 147 13.92 -18.02 1.74
C ASN A 147 14.82 -18.87 0.89
N LYS A 148 14.36 -19.30 -0.29
CA LYS A 148 15.20 -20.05 -1.24
C LYS A 148 16.38 -19.21 -1.71
N THR A 149 16.16 -17.95 -2.04
CA THR A 149 17.24 -17.03 -2.46
C THR A 149 18.31 -16.89 -1.38
N ILE A 150 17.90 -16.79 -0.11
CA ILE A 150 18.83 -16.73 1.03
C ILE A 150 19.61 -18.03 1.16
N GLN A 151 18.95 -19.18 1.11
CA GLN A 151 19.60 -20.49 1.19
C GLN A 151 20.64 -20.67 0.08
N ASP A 152 20.28 -20.38 -1.16
CA ASP A 152 21.20 -20.48 -2.31
C ASP A 152 22.43 -19.57 -2.15
N ARG A 153 22.24 -18.37 -1.59
CA ARG A 153 23.38 -17.45 -1.31
C ARG A 153 24.27 -17.97 -0.21
N VAL A 154 23.70 -18.47 0.87
CA VAL A 154 24.46 -19.04 1.99
C VAL A 154 25.30 -20.24 1.52
N GLU A 155 24.71 -21.11 0.71
CA GLU A 155 25.43 -22.26 0.17
C GLU A 155 26.60 -21.87 -0.76
N LYS A 156 26.40 -20.82 -1.57
CA LYS A 156 27.47 -20.29 -2.44
C LYS A 156 28.61 -19.62 -1.70
N MET A 157 28.38 -19.20 -0.45
CA MET A 157 29.41 -18.54 0.38
C MET A 157 30.15 -19.47 1.31
N LYS A 158 29.76 -20.74 1.40
CA LYS A 158 30.46 -21.82 2.12
C LYS A 158 31.56 -22.45 1.26
#